data_bbe7132185d92bb92b6117b4323eedd5
#
_entry.id   bbe7132185d92bb92b6117b4323eedd5
#
_cell.length_a   1.000
_cell.length_b   1.000
_cell.length_c   1.000
_cell.angle_alpha   90.00
_cell.angle_beta   90.00
_cell.angle_gamma   90.00
#
_symmetry.space_group_name_H-M   'P 1'
#
loop_
_entity.id
_entity.type
_entity.pdbx_description
1 polymer ?
#
loop_
_entity_poly.entity_id
_entity_poly.type
_entity_poly.pdbx_seq_one_letter_code
_entity_poly.pdbx_strand_id
1 'polypeptide(L)'
;MDMYCIRGGGDGTDILAEEMAREYGMQIEVIVPPNHPRAKFTSPASVEVLIQADPAIGAAAHKLCKRVPTHFYTLSLLQRNYHIARKAHTVFAFGKLCADKKRVEGGTGWTVQLAIDQGKEVFLFDTNTNQWYRSENTYNIENSCLKKVTSFKPWGTLRLPTLHQSSAVVGSRDITPATRAAIKNLFQRTFCLPENIEQVRLELEGLHL
;
A
#
# COMPACT_ATOMS: atom_id res chain seq x y z
N MET A 1 18.57 -2.89 -11.19
CA MET A 1 18.05 -1.94 -10.17
C MET A 1 17.27 -2.78 -9.16
N ASP A 2 17.69 -2.81 -7.92
CA ASP A 2 17.07 -3.68 -6.92
C ASP A 2 15.68 -3.16 -6.56
N MET A 3 14.67 -3.96 -6.76
CA MET A 3 13.31 -3.66 -6.36
C MET A 3 12.98 -4.29 -5.00
N TYR A 4 12.32 -3.52 -4.14
CA TYR A 4 11.97 -3.93 -2.77
C TYR A 4 10.46 -4.03 -2.61
N CYS A 5 10.01 -5.18 -2.09
CA CYS A 5 8.65 -5.37 -1.58
C CYS A 5 8.66 -5.25 -0.05
N ILE A 6 8.02 -4.21 0.47
CA ILE A 6 7.94 -3.92 1.90
C ILE A 6 6.59 -4.39 2.43
N ARG A 7 6.59 -5.09 3.55
CA ARG A 7 5.37 -5.63 4.15
C ARG A 7 5.45 -5.80 5.67
N GLY A 8 4.33 -6.07 6.28
CA GLY A 8 4.20 -6.15 7.73
C GLY A 8 4.15 -7.55 8.34
N GLY A 9 4.32 -8.60 7.57
CA GLY A 9 4.32 -9.96 8.08
C GLY A 9 2.95 -10.49 8.52
N GLY A 10 1.85 -9.86 8.12
CA GLY A 10 0.49 -10.36 8.32
C GLY A 10 0.17 -11.53 7.39
N ASP A 11 -0.98 -12.16 7.64
CA ASP A 11 -1.54 -13.19 6.76
C ASP A 11 -2.23 -12.55 5.54
N GLY A 12 -2.66 -13.39 4.60
CA GLY A 12 -3.45 -12.93 3.46
C GLY A 12 -2.63 -12.13 2.44
N THR A 13 -2.93 -10.85 2.26
CA THR A 13 -2.26 -9.97 1.27
C THR A 13 -0.75 -9.96 1.45
N ASP A 14 -0.25 -9.87 2.68
CA ASP A 14 1.19 -9.81 2.95
C ASP A 14 1.91 -11.11 2.52
N ILE A 15 1.29 -12.28 2.74
CA ILE A 15 1.87 -13.58 2.31
C ILE A 15 1.90 -13.66 0.78
N LEU A 16 0.79 -13.35 0.12
CA LEU A 16 0.71 -13.42 -1.33
C LEU A 16 1.69 -12.45 -2.00
N ALA A 17 1.84 -11.24 -1.45
CA ALA A 17 2.83 -10.28 -1.93
C ALA A 17 4.26 -10.80 -1.78
N GLU A 18 4.55 -11.53 -0.68
CA GLU A 18 5.86 -12.18 -0.49
C GLU A 18 6.10 -13.28 -1.51
N GLU A 19 5.10 -14.14 -1.77
CA GLU A 19 5.18 -15.20 -2.77
C GLU A 19 5.50 -14.61 -4.15
N MET A 20 4.74 -13.58 -4.56
CA MET A 20 4.97 -12.89 -5.82
C MET A 20 6.33 -12.20 -5.87
N ALA A 21 6.73 -11.51 -4.81
CA ALA A 21 8.03 -10.84 -4.76
C ALA A 21 9.19 -11.85 -4.92
N ARG A 22 9.08 -13.02 -4.32
CA ARG A 22 10.07 -14.12 -4.51
C ARG A 22 10.07 -14.66 -5.94
N GLU A 23 8.88 -14.88 -6.51
CA GLU A 23 8.73 -15.36 -7.88
C GLU A 23 9.41 -14.45 -8.90
N TYR A 24 9.30 -13.12 -8.68
CA TYR A 24 9.89 -12.11 -9.56
C TYR A 24 11.26 -11.58 -9.12
N GLY A 25 11.92 -12.23 -8.15
CA GLY A 25 13.29 -11.90 -7.74
C GLY A 25 13.43 -10.56 -7.03
N MET A 26 12.34 -10.00 -6.46
CA MET A 26 12.41 -8.79 -5.63
C MET A 26 13.05 -9.06 -4.28
N GLN A 27 13.75 -8.09 -3.74
CA GLN A 27 14.15 -8.12 -2.34
C GLN A 27 12.93 -7.88 -1.43
N ILE A 28 12.86 -8.63 -0.32
CA ILE A 28 11.73 -8.56 0.60
C ILE A 28 12.18 -7.95 1.91
N GLU A 29 11.53 -6.87 2.30
CA GLU A 29 11.71 -6.28 3.62
C GLU A 29 10.46 -6.49 4.48
N VAL A 30 10.61 -7.20 5.59
CA VAL A 30 9.54 -7.47 6.54
C VAL A 30 9.75 -6.65 7.79
N ILE A 31 8.82 -5.74 8.09
CA ILE A 31 8.87 -4.94 9.31
C ILE A 31 7.87 -5.51 10.29
N VAL A 32 8.35 -6.03 11.41
CA VAL A 32 7.52 -6.63 12.47
C VAL A 32 7.92 -6.08 13.85
N PRO A 33 6.97 -5.94 14.79
CA PRO A 33 7.30 -5.61 16.16
C PRO A 33 7.97 -6.80 16.86
N PRO A 34 8.71 -6.58 17.99
CA PRO A 34 9.48 -7.61 18.68
C PRO A 34 8.68 -8.85 19.07
N ASN A 35 7.42 -8.68 19.45
CA ASN A 35 6.53 -9.77 19.91
C ASN A 35 5.71 -10.39 18.77
N HIS A 36 6.01 -10.09 17.52
CA HIS A 36 5.32 -10.69 16.39
C HIS A 36 5.79 -12.14 16.18
N PRO A 37 4.90 -13.11 15.85
CA PRO A 37 5.30 -14.50 15.63
C PRO A 37 6.44 -14.68 14.62
N ARG A 38 6.52 -13.81 13.61
CA ARG A 38 7.59 -13.83 12.58
C ARG A 38 8.89 -13.12 13.02
N ALA A 39 8.95 -12.50 14.18
CA ALA A 39 10.17 -11.87 14.69
C ALA A 39 11.35 -12.84 14.84
N LYS A 40 11.06 -14.14 14.95
CA LYS A 40 12.07 -15.21 14.98
C LYS A 40 12.82 -15.37 13.66
N PHE A 41 12.24 -14.94 12.54
CA PHE A 41 12.77 -15.13 11.19
C PHE A 41 13.17 -13.82 10.50
N THR A 42 13.06 -12.71 11.20
CA THR A 42 13.34 -11.36 10.69
C THR A 42 14.07 -10.57 11.76
N SER A 43 14.71 -9.46 11.39
CA SER A 43 15.23 -8.50 12.35
C SER A 43 14.09 -7.58 12.80
N PRO A 44 13.48 -7.79 13.97
CA PRO A 44 12.38 -6.96 14.44
C PRO A 44 12.85 -5.53 14.68
N ALA A 45 11.98 -4.57 14.43
CA ALA A 45 12.25 -3.17 14.79
C ALA A 45 12.34 -3.04 16.33
N SER A 46 13.33 -2.27 16.82
CA SER A 46 13.43 -2.01 18.25
C SER A 46 12.25 -1.18 18.76
N VAL A 47 11.96 -1.26 20.05
CA VAL A 47 10.87 -0.50 20.67
C VAL A 47 11.10 1.01 20.48
N GLU A 48 12.34 1.48 20.64
CA GLU A 48 12.71 2.89 20.48
C GLU A 48 12.44 3.40 19.06
N VAL A 49 12.66 2.57 18.06
CA VAL A 49 12.32 2.91 16.66
C VAL A 49 10.82 2.95 16.47
N LEU A 50 10.08 2.01 17.07
CA LEU A 50 8.63 1.93 16.92
C LEU A 50 7.91 3.15 17.51
N ILE A 51 8.27 3.58 18.72
CA ILE A 51 7.61 4.71 19.42
C ILE A 51 7.77 6.05 18.70
N GLN A 52 8.75 6.20 17.81
CA GLN A 52 8.87 7.39 16.96
C GLN A 52 7.64 7.65 16.09
N ALA A 53 6.80 6.65 15.90
CA ALA A 53 5.56 6.74 15.14
C ALA A 53 4.38 7.35 15.91
N ASP A 54 4.45 7.46 17.23
CA ASP A 54 3.30 7.80 18.09
C ASP A 54 2.62 9.13 17.72
N PRO A 55 3.34 10.25 17.44
CA PRO A 55 2.71 11.47 17.02
C PRO A 55 1.94 11.33 15.70
N ALA A 56 2.49 10.58 14.74
CA ALA A 56 1.86 10.33 13.45
C ALA A 56 0.60 9.44 13.60
N ILE A 57 0.64 8.46 14.50
CA ILE A 57 -0.52 7.61 14.81
C ILE A 57 -1.65 8.44 15.42
N GLY A 58 -1.34 9.37 16.34
CA GLY A 58 -2.32 10.29 16.90
C GLY A 58 -3.01 11.15 15.83
N ALA A 59 -2.23 11.72 14.91
CA ALA A 59 -2.74 12.50 13.78
C ALA A 59 -3.61 11.67 12.83
N ALA A 60 -3.18 10.44 12.49
CA ALA A 60 -3.94 9.53 11.65
C ALA A 60 -5.24 9.08 12.32
N ALA A 61 -5.24 8.82 13.62
CA ALA A 61 -6.43 8.47 14.40
C ALA A 61 -7.53 9.52 14.26
N HIS A 62 -7.16 10.79 14.39
CA HIS A 62 -8.09 11.91 14.22
C HIS A 62 -8.73 11.92 12.83
N LYS A 63 -7.94 11.78 11.76
CA LYS A 63 -8.44 11.76 10.37
C LYS A 63 -9.31 10.54 10.07
N LEU A 64 -9.00 9.41 10.68
CA LEU A 64 -9.77 8.17 10.56
C LEU A 64 -11.03 8.16 11.44
N CYS A 65 -11.24 9.17 12.29
CA CYS A 65 -12.28 9.18 13.31
C CYS A 65 -12.19 7.94 14.24
N LYS A 66 -10.97 7.56 14.62
CA LYS A 66 -10.67 6.42 15.49
C LYS A 66 -9.95 6.87 16.76
N ARG A 67 -9.97 6.03 17.78
CA ARG A 67 -9.11 6.21 18.97
C ARG A 67 -7.78 5.50 18.75
N VAL A 68 -6.71 6.07 19.30
CA VAL A 68 -5.43 5.37 19.37
C VAL A 68 -5.59 4.17 20.30
N PRO A 69 -5.22 2.95 19.86
CA PRO A 69 -5.30 1.78 20.72
C PRO A 69 -4.36 1.90 21.92
N THR A 70 -4.86 1.52 23.09
CA THR A 70 -4.06 1.48 24.34
C THR A 70 -3.37 0.13 24.53
N HIS A 71 -3.87 -0.92 23.88
CA HIS A 71 -3.26 -2.25 23.99
C HIS A 71 -1.92 -2.28 23.25
N PHE A 72 -0.85 -2.62 23.97
CA PHE A 72 0.53 -2.57 23.48
C PHE A 72 0.74 -3.28 22.14
N TYR A 73 0.24 -4.50 21.98
CA TYR A 73 0.40 -5.27 20.74
C TYR A 73 -0.27 -4.57 19.55
N THR A 74 -1.49 -4.05 19.72
CA THR A 74 -2.21 -3.34 18.66
C THR A 74 -1.49 -2.03 18.31
N LEU A 75 -1.02 -1.29 19.31
CA LEU A 75 -0.25 -0.07 19.08
C LEU A 75 1.05 -0.37 18.33
N SER A 76 1.78 -1.41 18.70
CA SER A 76 3.03 -1.79 18.01
C SER A 76 2.81 -2.19 16.55
N LEU A 77 1.64 -2.76 16.20
CA LEU A 77 1.26 -3.01 14.82
C LEU A 77 1.02 -1.70 14.04
N LEU A 78 0.46 -0.67 14.68
CA LEU A 78 0.30 0.64 14.04
C LEU A 78 1.63 1.36 13.88
N GLN A 79 2.49 1.30 14.88
CA GLN A 79 3.85 1.83 14.83
C GLN A 79 4.63 1.20 13.67
N ARG A 80 4.56 -0.14 13.53
CA ARG A 80 5.17 -0.84 12.40
C ARG A 80 4.57 -0.38 11.05
N ASN A 81 3.26 -0.12 10.96
CA ASN A 81 2.62 0.38 9.74
C ASN A 81 3.15 1.76 9.33
N TYR A 82 3.48 2.62 10.29
CA TYR A 82 4.16 3.89 10.02
C TYR A 82 5.50 3.68 9.32
N HIS A 83 6.31 2.73 9.80
CA HIS A 83 7.62 2.45 9.21
C HIS A 83 7.52 1.80 7.83
N ILE A 84 6.49 0.96 7.60
CA ILE A 84 6.18 0.45 6.25
C ILE A 84 5.90 1.61 5.30
N ALA A 85 4.99 2.51 5.67
CA ALA A 85 4.65 3.68 4.87
C ALA A 85 5.87 4.60 4.64
N ARG A 86 6.70 4.80 5.67
CA ARG A 86 7.91 5.64 5.60
C ARG A 86 8.93 5.12 4.62
N LYS A 87 9.19 3.82 4.60
CA LYS A 87 10.19 3.19 3.73
C LYS A 87 9.73 3.05 2.28
N ALA A 88 8.43 2.92 2.06
CA ALA A 88 7.89 2.80 0.73
C ALA A 88 7.94 4.12 -0.04
N HIS A 89 8.20 4.04 -1.34
CA HIS A 89 7.95 5.13 -2.28
C HIS A 89 6.46 5.19 -2.63
N THR A 90 5.86 4.05 -2.91
CA THR A 90 4.45 3.89 -3.26
C THR A 90 3.82 2.79 -2.41
N VAL A 91 2.57 2.98 -2.03
CA VAL A 91 1.80 2.00 -1.26
C VAL A 91 0.66 1.45 -2.11
N PHE A 92 0.62 0.14 -2.28
CA PHE A 92 -0.46 -0.61 -2.91
C PHE A 92 -1.29 -1.27 -1.82
N ALA A 93 -2.50 -0.78 -1.65
CA ALA A 93 -3.42 -1.24 -0.61
C ALA A 93 -4.56 -2.09 -1.20
N PHE A 94 -4.93 -3.15 -0.51
CA PHE A 94 -6.04 -4.02 -0.87
C PHE A 94 -7.03 -4.06 0.30
N GLY A 95 -8.16 -3.38 0.14
CA GLY A 95 -9.12 -3.21 1.23
C GLY A 95 -10.40 -2.51 0.79
N LYS A 96 -11.28 -2.24 1.73
CA LYS A 96 -12.58 -1.62 1.44
C LYS A 96 -12.47 -0.10 1.51
N LEU A 97 -12.90 0.56 0.45
CA LEU A 97 -13.04 2.02 0.42
C LEU A 97 -14.35 2.43 1.11
N CYS A 98 -14.28 3.38 2.03
CA CYS A 98 -15.47 3.95 2.65
C CYS A 98 -16.30 4.73 1.63
N ALA A 99 -17.61 4.86 1.89
CA ALA A 99 -18.53 5.58 1.01
C ALA A 99 -18.14 7.05 0.76
N ASP A 100 -17.46 7.68 1.71
CA ASP A 100 -16.94 9.05 1.59
C ASP A 100 -15.76 9.18 0.60
N LYS A 101 -15.24 8.08 0.09
CA LYS A 101 -14.05 8.00 -0.78
C LYS A 101 -12.80 8.70 -0.24
N LYS A 102 -12.73 8.87 1.07
CA LYS A 102 -11.59 9.52 1.75
C LYS A 102 -10.82 8.55 2.64
N ARG A 103 -11.46 7.49 3.10
CA ARG A 103 -10.90 6.56 4.08
C ARG A 103 -11.01 5.12 3.62
N VAL A 104 -10.09 4.30 4.09
CA VAL A 104 -10.09 2.84 3.90
C VAL A 104 -10.41 2.17 5.23
N GLU A 105 -11.20 1.11 5.21
CA GLU A 105 -11.63 0.40 6.42
C GLU A 105 -10.49 -0.42 7.06
N GLY A 106 -10.71 -0.80 8.31
CA GLY A 106 -9.90 -1.78 9.04
C GLY A 106 -8.48 -1.35 9.35
N GLY A 107 -7.60 -2.32 9.45
CA GLY A 107 -6.16 -2.17 9.72
C GLY A 107 -5.41 -1.55 8.53
N THR A 108 -5.80 -1.93 7.31
CA THR A 108 -5.26 -1.39 6.05
C THR A 108 -5.43 0.12 5.99
N GLY A 109 -6.56 0.64 6.47
CA GLY A 109 -6.84 2.08 6.51
C GLY A 109 -5.82 2.89 7.31
N TRP A 110 -5.24 2.32 8.36
CA TRP A 110 -4.18 2.98 9.12
C TRP A 110 -2.91 3.14 8.29
N THR A 111 -2.46 2.09 7.61
CA THR A 111 -1.26 2.17 6.75
C THR A 111 -1.46 3.16 5.62
N VAL A 112 -2.64 3.13 4.99
CA VAL A 112 -3.04 4.06 3.93
C VAL A 112 -3.01 5.50 4.43
N GLN A 113 -3.61 5.81 5.59
CA GLN A 113 -3.63 7.17 6.13
C GLN A 113 -2.23 7.65 6.49
N LEU A 114 -1.43 6.79 7.13
CA LEU A 114 -0.04 7.10 7.47
C LEU A 114 0.82 7.37 6.22
N ALA A 115 0.57 6.64 5.12
CA ALA A 115 1.25 6.88 3.84
C ALA A 115 0.85 8.23 3.22
N ILE A 116 -0.46 8.54 3.20
CA ILE A 116 -0.99 9.82 2.72
C ILE A 116 -0.40 10.98 3.52
N ASP A 117 -0.31 10.85 4.84
CA ASP A 117 0.22 11.87 5.74
C ASP A 117 1.71 12.13 5.51
N GLN A 118 2.44 11.13 5.05
CA GLN A 118 3.84 11.22 4.65
C GLN A 118 4.03 11.62 3.17
N GLY A 119 2.95 12.01 2.46
CA GLY A 119 3.01 12.46 1.08
C GLY A 119 3.27 11.36 0.06
N LYS A 120 3.08 10.10 0.44
CA LYS A 120 3.29 8.97 -0.45
C LYS A 120 2.14 8.82 -1.45
N GLU A 121 2.43 8.31 -2.62
CA GLU A 121 1.43 7.88 -3.57
C GLU A 121 0.79 6.57 -3.07
N VAL A 122 -0.55 6.52 -3.11
CA VAL A 122 -1.29 5.35 -2.68
C VAL A 122 -2.24 4.90 -3.80
N PHE A 123 -2.09 3.65 -4.21
CA PHE A 123 -3.07 2.94 -5.02
C PHE A 123 -3.87 2.00 -4.14
N LEU A 124 -5.18 2.03 -4.29
CA LEU A 124 -6.11 1.16 -3.56
C LEU A 124 -6.88 0.29 -4.54
N PHE A 125 -6.81 -1.00 -4.37
CA PHE A 125 -7.79 -1.94 -4.94
C PHE A 125 -8.94 -2.07 -3.95
N ASP A 126 -10.10 -1.50 -4.30
CA ASP A 126 -11.29 -1.61 -3.46
C ASP A 126 -11.95 -2.98 -3.65
N THR A 127 -11.98 -3.76 -2.59
CA THR A 127 -12.50 -5.13 -2.59
C THR A 127 -14.03 -5.21 -2.70
N ASN A 128 -14.75 -4.09 -2.55
CA ASN A 128 -16.20 -4.05 -2.76
C ASN A 128 -16.55 -3.88 -4.25
N THR A 129 -15.80 -3.04 -4.96
CA THR A 129 -16.07 -2.70 -6.35
C THR A 129 -15.16 -3.42 -7.34
N ASN A 130 -14.11 -4.08 -6.85
CA ASN A 130 -13.04 -4.69 -7.64
C ASN A 130 -12.37 -3.70 -8.61
N GLN A 131 -12.26 -2.45 -8.20
CA GLN A 131 -11.68 -1.36 -9.01
C GLN A 131 -10.46 -0.76 -8.32
N TRP A 132 -9.55 -0.24 -9.14
CA TRP A 132 -8.41 0.54 -8.66
C TRP A 132 -8.79 2.00 -8.45
N TYR A 133 -8.25 2.57 -7.38
CA TYR A 133 -8.32 3.98 -7.03
C TYR A 133 -6.92 4.51 -6.76
N ARG A 134 -6.72 5.80 -6.98
CA ARG A 134 -5.49 6.51 -6.61
C ARG A 134 -5.82 7.63 -5.63
N SER A 135 -4.96 7.84 -4.65
CA SER A 135 -5.09 8.99 -3.75
C SER A 135 -4.72 10.28 -4.47
N GLU A 136 -5.60 11.26 -4.40
CA GLU A 136 -5.37 12.59 -4.93
C GLU A 136 -5.56 13.65 -3.84
N ASN A 137 -4.67 14.65 -3.86
CA ASN A 137 -4.74 15.77 -2.97
C ASN A 137 -5.43 16.94 -3.66
N THR A 138 -6.50 17.43 -3.07
CA THR A 138 -7.15 18.67 -3.45
C THR A 138 -6.97 19.70 -2.35
N TYR A 139 -7.03 20.99 -2.70
CA TYR A 139 -6.90 22.06 -1.74
C TYR A 139 -8.20 22.87 -1.74
N ASN A 140 -8.84 22.94 -0.61
CA ASN A 140 -10.05 23.73 -0.40
C ASN A 140 -9.73 24.92 0.49
N ILE A 141 -10.39 26.04 0.26
CA ILE A 141 -10.32 27.21 1.15
C ILE A 141 -11.46 27.11 2.15
N GLU A 142 -11.12 26.90 3.42
CA GLU A 142 -12.06 26.92 4.54
C GLU A 142 -11.61 27.98 5.56
N ASN A 143 -12.50 28.90 5.91
CA ASN A 143 -12.21 30.00 6.87
C ASN A 143 -10.92 30.76 6.53
N SER A 144 -10.73 31.11 5.24
CA SER A 144 -9.55 31.81 4.72
C SER A 144 -8.23 31.04 4.86
N CYS A 145 -8.28 29.75 5.19
CA CYS A 145 -7.12 28.88 5.26
C CYS A 145 -7.16 27.83 4.15
N LEU A 146 -6.01 27.58 3.53
CA LEU A 146 -5.85 26.52 2.54
C LEU A 146 -5.79 25.16 3.26
N LYS A 147 -6.81 24.33 3.06
CA LYS A 147 -6.92 23.02 3.68
C LYS A 147 -6.71 21.90 2.65
N LYS A 148 -5.72 21.07 2.88
CA LYS A 148 -5.46 19.89 2.06
C LYS A 148 -6.50 18.81 2.38
N VAL A 149 -7.20 18.35 1.35
CA VAL A 149 -8.15 17.22 1.42
C VAL A 149 -7.64 16.12 0.49
N THR A 150 -7.50 14.92 1.01
CA THR A 150 -7.17 13.74 0.21
C THR A 150 -8.44 12.93 -0.06
N SER A 151 -8.63 12.52 -1.31
CA SER A 151 -9.71 11.62 -1.71
C SER A 151 -9.19 10.57 -2.70
N PHE A 152 -9.92 9.46 -2.79
CA PHE A 152 -9.65 8.41 -3.76
C PHE A 152 -10.47 8.62 -5.03
N LYS A 153 -9.78 8.70 -6.17
CA LYS A 153 -10.41 8.77 -7.50
C LYS A 153 -10.26 7.44 -8.23
N PRO A 154 -11.26 7.02 -9.01
CA PRO A 154 -11.13 5.83 -9.83
C PRO A 154 -9.90 5.94 -10.73
N TRP A 155 -9.10 4.89 -10.73
CA TRP A 155 -7.94 4.78 -11.61
C TRP A 155 -8.34 3.99 -12.85
N GLY A 156 -8.19 4.58 -14.01
CA GLY A 156 -8.67 3.99 -15.27
C GLY A 156 -7.98 2.69 -15.65
N THR A 157 -8.69 1.83 -16.37
CA THR A 157 -8.24 0.48 -16.76
C THR A 157 -7.07 0.47 -17.74
N LEU A 158 -6.85 1.54 -18.49
CA LEU A 158 -5.81 1.62 -19.53
C LEU A 158 -4.38 1.75 -18.97
N ARG A 159 -4.23 2.19 -17.73
CA ARG A 159 -2.92 2.34 -17.05
C ARG A 159 -3.02 1.79 -15.65
N LEU A 160 -3.12 0.47 -15.52
CA LEU A 160 -3.05 -0.14 -14.20
C LEU A 160 -1.69 0.13 -13.55
N PRO A 161 -1.67 0.30 -12.21
CA PRO A 161 -0.43 0.64 -11.54
C PRO A 161 0.62 -0.48 -11.70
N THR A 162 1.89 -0.10 -11.66
CA THR A 162 3.05 -0.98 -11.61
C THR A 162 3.84 -0.71 -10.35
N LEU A 163 4.58 -1.70 -9.86
CA LEU A 163 5.46 -1.53 -8.70
C LEU A 163 6.61 -0.57 -9.04
N HIS A 164 7.01 0.20 -8.05
CA HIS A 164 8.19 1.05 -8.09
C HIS A 164 9.37 0.39 -7.34
N GLN A 165 10.54 1.01 -7.39
CA GLN A 165 11.76 0.52 -6.76
C GLN A 165 11.58 0.09 -5.29
N SER A 166 10.77 0.82 -4.53
CA SER A 166 10.42 0.50 -3.14
C SER A 166 8.91 0.60 -2.97
N SER A 167 8.24 -0.53 -2.99
CA SER A 167 6.77 -0.60 -2.93
C SER A 167 6.31 -1.34 -1.69
N ALA A 168 5.36 -0.76 -0.95
CA ALA A 168 4.65 -1.49 0.09
C ALA A 168 3.38 -2.11 -0.49
N VAL A 169 3.18 -3.39 -0.23
CA VAL A 169 1.94 -4.12 -0.57
C VAL A 169 1.27 -4.52 0.74
N VAL A 170 0.10 -3.95 1.01
CA VAL A 170 -0.61 -4.10 2.28
C VAL A 170 -2.09 -4.39 2.05
N GLY A 171 -2.72 -5.17 2.93
CA GLY A 171 -4.15 -5.44 2.76
C GLY A 171 -4.75 -6.28 3.86
N SER A 172 -5.98 -6.74 3.64
CA SER A 172 -6.71 -7.58 4.58
C SER A 172 -6.13 -9.00 4.65
N ARG A 173 -6.48 -9.70 5.73
CA ARG A 173 -6.17 -11.14 5.88
C ARG A 173 -7.00 -11.98 4.93
N ASP A 174 -8.25 -11.57 4.70
CA ASP A 174 -9.17 -12.27 3.81
C ASP A 174 -8.93 -11.82 2.37
N ILE A 175 -8.51 -12.76 1.53
CA ILE A 175 -8.22 -12.51 0.12
C ILE A 175 -9.33 -13.12 -0.73
N THR A 176 -10.08 -12.29 -1.43
CA THR A 176 -11.03 -12.76 -2.44
C THR A 176 -10.29 -13.21 -3.72
N PRO A 177 -10.92 -14.02 -4.58
CA PRO A 177 -10.35 -14.35 -5.89
C PRO A 177 -9.98 -13.12 -6.71
N ALA A 178 -10.79 -12.06 -6.69
CA ALA A 178 -10.52 -10.80 -7.38
C ALA A 178 -9.30 -10.08 -6.80
N THR A 179 -9.17 -10.03 -5.46
CA THR A 179 -7.99 -9.46 -4.79
C THR A 179 -6.73 -10.24 -5.16
N ARG A 180 -6.80 -11.57 -5.14
CA ARG A 180 -5.67 -12.42 -5.56
C ARG A 180 -5.24 -12.15 -7.00
N ALA A 181 -6.20 -12.07 -7.91
CA ALA A 181 -5.94 -11.73 -9.31
C ALA A 181 -5.32 -10.34 -9.45
N ALA A 182 -5.83 -9.34 -8.73
CA ALA A 182 -5.31 -7.97 -8.77
C ALA A 182 -3.86 -7.89 -8.26
N ILE A 183 -3.51 -8.61 -7.19
CA ILE A 183 -2.13 -8.69 -6.69
C ILE A 183 -1.22 -9.35 -7.74
N LYS A 184 -1.60 -10.50 -8.27
CA LYS A 184 -0.83 -11.18 -9.32
C LYS A 184 -0.61 -10.29 -10.54
N ASN A 185 -1.68 -9.65 -11.03
CA ASN A 185 -1.60 -8.74 -12.17
C ASN A 185 -0.69 -7.52 -11.91
N LEU A 186 -0.65 -7.00 -10.67
CA LEU A 186 0.26 -5.92 -10.30
C LEU A 186 1.73 -6.32 -10.51
N PHE A 187 2.12 -7.50 -10.05
CA PHE A 187 3.46 -8.02 -10.23
C PHE A 187 3.75 -8.37 -11.69
N GLN A 188 2.88 -9.13 -12.35
CA GLN A 188 3.03 -9.52 -13.76
C GLN A 188 3.24 -8.31 -14.66
N ARG A 189 2.44 -7.27 -14.54
CA ARG A 189 2.57 -6.03 -15.33
C ARG A 189 3.88 -5.31 -15.09
N THR A 190 4.40 -5.37 -13.86
CA THR A 190 5.67 -4.73 -13.54
C THR A 190 6.84 -5.40 -14.25
N PHE A 191 6.82 -6.72 -14.36
CA PHE A 191 7.97 -7.50 -14.81
C PHE A 191 7.83 -8.09 -16.22
N CYS A 192 6.59 -8.24 -16.73
CA CYS A 192 6.33 -8.90 -18.02
C CYS A 192 5.95 -7.92 -19.15
N LEU A 193 5.85 -6.61 -18.87
CA LEU A 193 5.44 -5.62 -19.88
C LEU A 193 6.51 -5.19 -20.91
N PRO A 194 7.83 -5.30 -20.68
CA PRO A 194 8.79 -4.78 -21.67
C PRO A 194 8.78 -5.49 -23.01
N GLU A 195 8.57 -6.82 -23.02
CA GLU A 195 8.68 -7.62 -24.27
C GLU A 195 7.48 -7.46 -25.21
N ASN A 196 6.26 -7.26 -24.65
CA ASN A 196 5.07 -7.14 -25.49
C ASN A 196 4.83 -5.74 -26.06
N ILE A 197 5.33 -4.69 -25.42
CA ILE A 197 5.14 -3.32 -25.94
C ILE A 197 6.02 -3.07 -27.16
N GLU A 198 7.25 -3.58 -27.16
CA GLU A 198 8.16 -3.49 -28.30
C GLU A 198 7.63 -4.31 -29.48
N GLN A 199 7.07 -5.48 -29.21
CA GLN A 199 6.49 -6.34 -30.25
C GLN A 199 5.21 -5.75 -30.86
N VAL A 200 4.31 -5.20 -30.03
CA VAL A 200 3.10 -4.49 -30.48
C VAL A 200 3.46 -3.19 -31.23
N ARG A 201 4.52 -2.50 -30.81
CA ARG A 201 5.02 -1.31 -31.51
C ARG A 201 5.57 -1.65 -32.89
N LEU A 202 6.36 -2.73 -32.99
CA LEU A 202 6.87 -3.22 -34.27
C LEU A 202 5.76 -3.70 -35.21
N GLU A 203 4.73 -4.36 -34.66
CA GLU A 203 3.56 -4.78 -35.43
C GLU A 203 2.74 -3.59 -35.93
N LEU A 204 2.59 -2.53 -35.13
CA LEU A 204 1.90 -1.30 -35.53
C LEU A 204 2.70 -0.47 -36.53
N GLU A 205 4.02 -0.44 -36.40
CA GLU A 205 4.91 0.23 -37.34
C GLU A 205 4.99 -0.54 -38.69
N GLY A 206 4.83 -1.87 -38.68
CA GLY A 206 4.77 -2.72 -39.86
C GLY A 206 3.45 -2.68 -40.66
N LEU A 207 2.38 -2.13 -40.06
CA LEU A 207 1.08 -1.96 -40.74
C LEU A 207 0.94 -0.65 -41.49
N HIS A 208 1.97 0.21 -41.49
CA HIS A 208 2.02 1.48 -42.20
C HIS A 208 2.96 1.47 -43.44
N LEU A 209 3.33 0.28 -43.91
CA LEU A 209 3.98 0.05 -45.23
C LEU A 209 3.02 -0.73 -46.11
#